data_ee8b1cf6919fae8791f92147a4c2a5b0
#
_entry.id   ee8b1cf6919fae8791f92147a4c2a5b0
#
_cell.length_a   1.000
_cell.length_b   1.000
_cell.length_c   1.000
_cell.angle_alpha   90.00
_cell.angle_beta   90.00
_cell.angle_gamma   90.00
#
_symmetry.space_group_name_H-M   'P 1'
#
loop_
_entity.id
_entity.type
_entity.pdbx_description
1 polymer ?
#
loop_
_entity_poly.entity_id
_entity_poly.type
_entity_poly.pdbx_seq_one_letter_code
_entity_poly.pdbx_strand_id
1 'polypeptide(L)'
;MKDGVVVYATDSETLIGFGCAIPFNRSPDDVQEFLSNLSKDGRLPRSFDYKNAWYMSELGVRCSYQGMGIAWELVRLRMLRAIAHGCNQYFMRTAIVGSNSMPMYMKSGAIPVSQQQDLLYTEQATENHTQSLQRIYLWGDCMASARKTEEIRHQKNYPLLDSSQ
;
A
#
# COMPACT_ATOMS: atom_id res chain seq x y z
N MET A 1 -16.24 15.16 -2.82
CA MET A 1 -14.88 15.13 -2.19
C MET A 1 -14.45 13.67 -2.18
N LYS A 2 -13.23 13.34 -2.62
CA LYS A 2 -12.77 11.93 -2.63
C LYS A 2 -12.32 11.59 -1.20
N ASP A 3 -13.06 10.74 -0.51
CA ASP A 3 -12.88 10.52 0.93
C ASP A 3 -11.93 9.35 1.27
N GLY A 4 -11.38 8.70 0.27
CA GLY A 4 -10.60 7.49 0.44
C GLY A 4 -11.45 6.23 0.25
N VAL A 5 -10.80 5.07 0.29
CA VAL A 5 -11.45 3.77 0.17
C VAL A 5 -10.98 2.85 1.28
N VAL A 6 -11.91 2.01 1.73
CA VAL A 6 -11.63 0.88 2.62
C VAL A 6 -12.15 -0.37 1.92
N VAL A 7 -11.33 -1.40 1.91
CA VAL A 7 -11.70 -2.76 1.49
C VAL A 7 -11.48 -3.70 2.65
N TYR A 8 -12.30 -4.71 2.77
CA TYR A 8 -12.17 -5.68 3.85
C TYR A 8 -12.53 -7.09 3.41
N ALA A 9 -12.06 -8.06 4.15
CA ALA A 9 -12.39 -9.46 3.99
C ALA A 9 -13.01 -9.99 5.29
N THR A 10 -14.05 -10.80 5.16
CA THR A 10 -14.71 -11.46 6.29
C THR A 10 -14.75 -12.96 6.08
N ASP A 11 -14.74 -13.69 7.19
CA ASP A 11 -15.10 -15.11 7.25
C ASP A 11 -16.34 -15.18 8.13
N SER A 12 -17.50 -15.48 7.49
CA SER A 12 -18.80 -15.30 8.10
C SER A 12 -18.96 -13.85 8.60
N GLU A 13 -19.16 -13.63 9.89
CA GLU A 13 -19.28 -12.30 10.50
C GLU A 13 -17.94 -11.74 11.04
N THR A 14 -16.85 -12.47 10.90
CA THR A 14 -15.56 -12.12 11.48
C THR A 14 -14.70 -11.36 10.46
N LEU A 15 -14.27 -10.13 10.80
CA LEU A 15 -13.29 -9.40 10.01
C LEU A 15 -11.94 -10.12 10.06
N ILE A 16 -11.43 -10.56 8.92
CA ILE A 16 -10.18 -11.30 8.78
C ILE A 16 -9.06 -10.50 8.10
N GLY A 17 -9.41 -9.43 7.41
CA GLY A 17 -8.43 -8.53 6.81
C GLY A 17 -9.05 -7.24 6.31
N PHE A 18 -8.23 -6.20 6.14
CA PHE A 18 -8.64 -4.92 5.61
C PHE A 18 -7.51 -4.19 4.90
N GLY A 19 -7.84 -3.22 4.06
CA GLY A 19 -6.89 -2.33 3.43
C GLY A 19 -7.49 -0.95 3.18
N CYS A 20 -6.71 0.11 3.40
CA CYS A 20 -7.13 1.49 3.25
C CYS A 20 -6.27 2.23 2.21
N ALA A 21 -6.89 3.14 1.48
CA ALA A 21 -6.20 4.07 0.60
C ALA A 21 -6.87 5.45 0.66
N ILE A 22 -6.06 6.49 0.66
CA ILE A 22 -6.51 7.89 0.74
C ILE A 22 -5.76 8.75 -0.28
N PRO A 23 -6.37 9.84 -0.81
CA PRO A 23 -5.66 10.80 -1.65
C PRO A 23 -4.45 11.40 -0.93
N PHE A 24 -3.41 11.80 -1.68
CA PHE A 24 -2.20 12.40 -1.11
C PHE A 24 -2.49 13.54 -0.13
N ASN A 25 -3.39 14.45 -0.49
CA ASN A 25 -3.73 15.61 0.35
C ASN A 25 -4.47 15.26 1.66
N ARG A 26 -4.75 13.99 1.88
CA ARG A 26 -5.32 13.43 3.12
C ARG A 26 -4.35 12.51 3.84
N SER A 27 -3.17 12.28 3.28
CA SER A 27 -2.14 11.48 3.96
C SER A 27 -1.58 12.24 5.18
N PRO A 28 -0.96 11.55 6.13
CA PRO A 28 -0.34 12.20 7.30
C PRO A 28 0.65 13.30 6.90
N ASP A 29 0.78 14.32 7.73
CA ASP A 29 1.60 15.51 7.43
C ASP A 29 3.07 15.14 7.20
N ASP A 30 3.62 14.21 7.96
CA ASP A 30 4.98 13.69 7.80
C ASP A 30 5.21 13.04 6.42
N VAL A 31 4.18 12.36 5.90
CA VAL A 31 4.20 11.75 4.56
C VAL A 31 4.15 12.81 3.46
N GLN A 32 3.29 13.83 3.63
CA GLN A 32 3.18 14.94 2.67
C GLN A 32 4.46 15.75 2.63
N GLU A 33 5.02 16.09 3.79
CA GLU A 33 6.27 16.84 3.91
C GLU A 33 7.43 16.09 3.26
N PHE A 34 7.57 14.79 3.54
CA PHE A 34 8.63 13.97 2.98
C PHE A 34 8.61 13.97 1.44
N LEU A 35 7.47 13.66 0.81
CA LEU A 35 7.36 13.64 -0.64
C LEU A 35 7.53 15.04 -1.26
N SER A 36 7.04 16.06 -0.58
CA SER A 36 7.21 17.45 -1.03
C SER A 36 8.68 17.88 -1.01
N ASN A 37 9.45 17.48 0.00
CA ASN A 37 10.88 17.77 0.09
C ASN A 37 11.66 17.01 -0.98
N LEU A 38 11.40 15.71 -1.20
CA LEU A 38 11.99 14.95 -2.31
C LEU A 38 11.71 15.59 -3.68
N SER A 39 10.49 16.12 -3.86
CA SER A 39 10.12 16.83 -5.10
C SER A 39 10.92 18.12 -5.28
N LYS A 40 11.06 18.94 -4.23
CA LYS A 40 11.87 20.18 -4.29
C LYS A 40 13.35 19.90 -4.59
N ASP A 41 13.87 18.79 -4.09
CA ASP A 41 15.25 18.36 -4.30
C ASP A 41 15.46 17.67 -5.66
N GLY A 42 14.43 17.54 -6.48
CA GLY A 42 14.49 16.86 -7.78
C GLY A 42 14.74 15.35 -7.68
N ARG A 43 14.45 14.73 -6.55
CA ARG A 43 14.75 13.34 -6.23
C ARG A 43 13.59 12.38 -6.54
N LEU A 44 12.40 12.89 -6.84
CA LEU A 44 11.28 12.07 -7.28
C LEU A 44 11.46 11.63 -8.74
N PRO A 45 11.01 10.41 -9.10
CA PRO A 45 10.91 10.02 -10.50
C PRO A 45 10.03 11.00 -11.30
N ARG A 46 10.48 11.41 -12.50
CA ARG A 46 9.73 12.36 -13.34
C ARG A 46 8.32 11.90 -13.69
N SER A 47 8.12 10.59 -13.76
CA SER A 47 6.83 9.96 -14.07
C SER A 47 5.90 9.82 -12.86
N PHE A 48 6.37 10.17 -11.66
CA PHE A 48 5.58 10.04 -10.43
C PHE A 48 4.90 11.36 -10.07
N ASP A 49 3.61 11.45 -10.35
CA ASP A 49 2.75 12.57 -9.94
C ASP A 49 2.20 12.33 -8.54
N TYR A 50 3.04 12.56 -7.52
CA TYR A 50 2.70 12.29 -6.14
C TYR A 50 1.49 13.08 -5.63
N LYS A 51 1.22 14.27 -6.18
CA LYS A 51 0.10 15.13 -5.75
C LYS A 51 -1.26 14.55 -6.12
N ASN A 52 -1.32 13.80 -7.22
CA ASN A 52 -2.51 13.10 -7.69
C ASN A 52 -2.50 11.60 -7.35
N ALA A 53 -1.44 11.12 -6.72
CA ALA A 53 -1.34 9.74 -6.27
C ALA A 53 -2.14 9.51 -4.97
N TRP A 54 -2.44 8.23 -4.71
CA TRP A 54 -3.10 7.81 -3.48
C TRP A 54 -2.14 7.10 -2.55
N TYR A 55 -2.23 7.41 -1.28
CA TYR A 55 -1.48 6.75 -0.22
C TYR A 55 -2.18 5.45 0.19
N MET A 56 -1.50 4.32 -0.03
CA MET A 56 -1.95 3.01 0.44
C MET A 56 -1.56 2.86 1.93
N SER A 57 -2.40 3.39 2.81
CA SER A 57 -2.04 3.65 4.20
C SER A 57 -1.92 2.39 5.06
N GLU A 58 -2.94 1.55 5.05
CA GLU A 58 -3.00 0.38 5.92
C GLU A 58 -3.32 -0.90 5.13
N LEU A 59 -2.75 -2.01 5.57
CA LEU A 59 -3.09 -3.35 5.12
C LEU A 59 -2.86 -4.33 6.27
N GLY A 60 -3.89 -5.01 6.68
CA GLY A 60 -3.84 -6.01 7.75
C GLY A 60 -4.57 -7.30 7.39
N VAL A 61 -3.99 -8.44 7.77
CA VAL A 61 -4.64 -9.76 7.71
C VAL A 61 -4.36 -10.48 9.02
N ARG A 62 -5.40 -11.04 9.65
CA ARG A 62 -5.26 -11.81 10.88
C ARG A 62 -4.26 -12.94 10.70
N CYS A 63 -3.41 -13.19 11.71
CA CYS A 63 -2.32 -14.16 11.65
C CYS A 63 -2.78 -15.56 11.21
N SER A 64 -3.94 -16.02 11.70
CA SER A 64 -4.52 -17.32 11.34
C SER A 64 -4.96 -17.44 9.87
N TYR A 65 -5.07 -16.33 9.16
CA TYR A 65 -5.49 -16.26 7.74
C TYR A 65 -4.36 -15.83 6.81
N GLN A 66 -3.15 -15.65 7.33
CA GLN A 66 -1.98 -15.32 6.50
C GLN A 66 -1.58 -16.50 5.62
N GLY A 67 -0.96 -16.23 4.49
CA GLY A 67 -0.58 -17.26 3.51
C GLY A 67 -1.70 -17.74 2.58
N MET A 68 -2.97 -17.37 2.85
CA MET A 68 -4.15 -17.78 2.08
C MET A 68 -4.46 -16.87 0.88
N GLY A 69 -3.62 -15.90 0.57
CA GLY A 69 -3.81 -14.99 -0.57
C GLY A 69 -4.67 -13.76 -0.28
N ILE A 70 -5.23 -13.63 0.91
CA ILE A 70 -6.15 -12.53 1.29
C ILE A 70 -5.49 -11.16 1.09
N ALA A 71 -4.23 -11.00 1.49
CA ALA A 71 -3.50 -9.74 1.30
C ALA A 71 -3.39 -9.33 -0.18
N TRP A 72 -3.16 -10.29 -1.08
CA TRP A 72 -3.10 -10.05 -2.52
C TRP A 72 -4.43 -9.53 -3.06
N GLU A 73 -5.53 -10.13 -2.64
CA GLU A 73 -6.85 -9.72 -3.07
C GLU A 73 -7.24 -8.35 -2.51
N LEU A 74 -6.94 -8.07 -1.24
CA LEU A 74 -7.14 -6.76 -0.63
C LEU A 74 -6.33 -5.65 -1.35
N VAL A 75 -5.09 -5.94 -1.75
CA VAL A 75 -4.28 -5.01 -2.56
C VAL A 75 -4.95 -4.74 -3.90
N ARG A 76 -5.37 -5.79 -4.60
CA ARG A 76 -6.05 -5.66 -5.90
C ARG A 76 -7.34 -4.85 -5.79
N LEU A 77 -8.22 -5.20 -4.87
CA LEU A 77 -9.50 -4.51 -4.67
C LEU A 77 -9.31 -3.05 -4.30
N ARG A 78 -8.36 -2.75 -3.42
CA ARG A 78 -8.03 -1.39 -3.02
C ARG A 78 -7.56 -0.54 -4.21
N MET A 79 -6.72 -1.09 -5.07
CA MET A 79 -6.27 -0.41 -6.29
C MET A 79 -7.43 -0.19 -7.26
N LEU A 80 -8.27 -1.19 -7.50
CA LEU A 80 -9.44 -1.05 -8.38
C LEU A 80 -10.44 -0.02 -7.85
N ARG A 81 -10.68 0.02 -6.55
CA ARG A 81 -11.51 1.07 -5.93
C ARG A 81 -10.90 2.46 -6.08
N ALA A 82 -9.59 2.60 -5.85
CA ALA A 82 -8.90 3.87 -6.05
C ALA A 82 -8.97 4.33 -7.53
N ILE A 83 -8.80 3.42 -8.49
CA ILE A 83 -8.96 3.70 -9.93
C ILE A 83 -10.37 4.21 -10.24
N ALA A 84 -11.41 3.60 -9.67
CA ALA A 84 -12.80 4.06 -9.84
C ALA A 84 -13.01 5.50 -9.34
N HIS A 85 -12.16 5.98 -8.43
CA HIS A 85 -12.11 7.36 -7.98
C HIS A 85 -11.12 8.24 -8.77
N GLY A 86 -10.59 7.74 -9.89
CA GLY A 86 -9.69 8.46 -10.80
C GLY A 86 -8.23 8.49 -10.35
N CYS A 87 -7.81 7.54 -9.50
CA CYS A 87 -6.43 7.34 -9.13
C CYS A 87 -5.69 6.58 -10.24
N ASN A 88 -4.55 7.10 -10.69
CA ASN A 88 -3.69 6.41 -11.65
C ASN A 88 -2.44 5.83 -10.97
N GLN A 89 -1.93 6.51 -9.96
CA GLN A 89 -0.70 6.15 -9.29
C GLN A 89 -0.91 6.08 -7.78
N TYR A 90 -0.17 5.20 -7.15
CA TYR A 90 -0.17 5.07 -5.69
C TYR A 90 1.24 5.15 -5.13
N PHE A 91 1.31 5.41 -3.86
CA PHE A 91 2.51 5.23 -3.07
C PHE A 91 2.17 4.64 -1.70
N MET A 92 3.18 4.13 -1.04
CA MET A 92 3.05 3.55 0.27
C MET A 92 4.35 3.67 1.06
N ARG A 93 4.23 3.59 2.36
CA ARG A 93 5.35 3.48 3.29
C ARG A 93 5.33 2.09 3.92
N THR A 94 6.43 1.37 3.86
CA THR A 94 6.53 0.02 4.45
C THR A 94 7.84 -0.18 5.19
N ALA A 95 7.84 -1.03 6.21
CA ALA A 95 9.07 -1.44 6.88
C ALA A 95 9.92 -2.31 5.96
N ILE A 96 11.26 -2.17 6.05
CA ILE A 96 12.21 -2.95 5.24
C ILE A 96 12.42 -4.32 5.89
N VAL A 97 12.55 -4.36 7.21
CA VAL A 97 12.82 -5.58 7.97
C VAL A 97 11.55 -6.03 8.68
N GLY A 98 11.29 -7.33 8.66
CA GLY A 98 10.15 -7.92 9.35
C GLY A 98 8.79 -7.69 8.70
N SER A 99 8.76 -7.08 7.51
CA SER A 99 7.52 -6.82 6.78
C SER A 99 7.36 -7.76 5.58
N ASN A 100 6.21 -8.42 5.50
CA ASN A 100 5.79 -9.18 4.31
C ASN A 100 5.24 -8.26 3.21
N SER A 101 4.96 -7.00 3.52
CA SER A 101 4.33 -6.05 2.60
C SER A 101 5.29 -5.60 1.50
N MET A 102 6.54 -5.27 1.85
CA MET A 102 7.52 -4.80 0.86
C MET A 102 7.73 -5.78 -0.30
N PRO A 103 8.07 -7.08 -0.06
CA PRO A 103 8.21 -8.04 -1.15
C PRO A 103 6.93 -8.22 -1.97
N MET A 104 5.78 -8.16 -1.33
CA MET A 104 4.47 -8.26 -2.01
C MET A 104 4.27 -7.10 -2.99
N TYR A 105 4.47 -5.86 -2.55
CA TYR A 105 4.31 -4.69 -3.42
C TYR A 105 5.35 -4.63 -4.54
N MET A 106 6.60 -4.99 -4.28
CA MET A 106 7.62 -5.08 -5.32
C MET A 106 7.26 -6.13 -6.38
N LYS A 107 6.72 -7.28 -5.98
CA LYS A 107 6.21 -8.30 -6.91
C LYS A 107 5.00 -7.78 -7.71
N SER A 108 4.19 -6.89 -7.16
CA SER A 108 3.10 -6.24 -7.89
C SER A 108 3.56 -5.09 -8.79
N GLY A 109 4.85 -4.81 -8.87
CA GLY A 109 5.43 -3.80 -9.76
C GLY A 109 5.73 -2.45 -9.10
N ALA A 110 5.60 -2.33 -7.78
CA ALA A 110 6.02 -1.12 -7.07
C ALA A 110 7.55 -0.99 -7.08
N ILE A 111 8.03 0.22 -7.19
CA ILE A 111 9.45 0.57 -7.17
C ILE A 111 9.75 1.64 -6.11
N PRO A 112 11.00 1.76 -5.63
CA PRO A 112 11.36 2.81 -4.70
C PRO A 112 11.08 4.22 -5.25
N VAL A 113 10.56 5.09 -4.39
CA VAL A 113 10.27 6.50 -4.71
C VAL A 113 11.56 7.27 -5.02
N SER A 114 12.65 6.93 -4.35
CA SER A 114 13.95 7.54 -4.55
C SER A 114 15.01 6.46 -4.79
N GLN A 115 15.94 6.71 -5.71
CA GLN A 115 17.08 5.83 -5.97
C GLN A 115 18.10 5.84 -4.81
N GLN A 116 18.17 6.93 -4.06
CA GLN A 116 18.89 6.97 -2.79
C GLN A 116 17.96 6.44 -1.72
N GLN A 117 18.43 5.47 -0.96
CA GLN A 117 17.68 4.88 0.15
C GLN A 117 17.46 5.95 1.24
N ASP A 118 16.43 6.75 1.09
CA ASP A 118 15.95 7.62 2.14
C ASP A 118 15.22 6.76 3.17
N LEU A 119 16.01 6.20 4.06
CA LEU A 119 15.51 5.39 5.13
C LEU A 119 14.93 6.32 6.19
N LEU A 120 13.63 6.34 6.29
CA LEU A 120 12.95 6.97 7.40
C LEU A 120 12.96 6.04 8.59
N TYR A 121 13.49 6.54 9.70
CA TYR A 121 13.32 5.90 10.98
C TYR A 121 12.02 6.44 11.59
N THR A 122 11.03 5.57 11.79
CA THR A 122 9.83 5.91 12.52
C THR A 122 9.83 5.16 13.84
N GLU A 123 9.53 5.86 14.92
CA GLU A 123 9.32 5.24 16.20
C GLU A 123 7.94 4.58 16.21
N GLN A 124 7.89 3.30 16.50
CA GLN A 124 6.64 2.59 16.76
C GLN A 124 6.59 2.28 18.26
N ALA A 125 5.68 2.93 18.97
CA ALA A 125 5.40 2.59 20.34
C ALA A 125 4.62 1.26 20.37
N THR A 126 5.16 0.28 21.08
CA THR A 126 4.44 -0.89 21.55
C THR A 126 4.21 -0.74 23.06
N GLU A 127 3.28 -1.51 23.63
CA GLU A 127 2.90 -1.38 25.05
C GLU A 127 4.09 -1.35 26.06
N ASN A 128 5.27 -1.85 25.67
CA ASN A 128 6.44 -1.92 26.55
C ASN A 128 7.75 -1.41 25.94
N HIS A 129 7.81 -1.05 24.66
CA HIS A 129 9.05 -0.62 23.99
C HIS A 129 8.77 0.32 22.83
N THR A 130 9.62 1.34 22.69
CA THR A 130 9.71 2.14 21.46
C THR A 130 10.71 1.47 20.53
N GLN A 131 10.25 0.98 19.38
CA GLN A 131 11.10 0.38 18.36
C GLN A 131 11.26 1.35 17.19
N SER A 132 12.51 1.65 16.82
CA SER A 132 12.80 2.38 15.59
C SER A 132 12.67 1.45 14.40
N LEU A 133 11.75 1.74 13.49
CA LEU A 133 11.53 0.98 12.26
C LEU A 133 12.12 1.73 11.07
N GLN A 134 12.98 1.03 10.34
CA GLN A 134 13.48 1.50 9.07
C GLN A 134 12.40 1.31 7.99
N ARG A 135 11.98 2.39 7.35
CA ARG A 135 10.91 2.39 6.36
C ARG A 135 11.40 2.90 5.01
N ILE A 136 10.75 2.41 3.95
CA ILE A 136 10.96 2.85 2.56
C ILE A 136 9.62 3.28 1.96
N TYR A 137 9.67 4.27 1.07
CA TYR A 137 8.55 4.61 0.21
C TYR A 137 8.65 3.88 -1.12
N LEU A 138 7.56 3.26 -1.52
CA LEU A 138 7.37 2.65 -2.82
C LEU A 138 6.26 3.39 -3.57
N TRP A 139 6.31 3.39 -4.89
CA TRP A 139 5.23 3.90 -5.74
C TRP A 139 5.00 2.98 -6.92
N GLY A 140 3.84 3.10 -7.56
CA GLY A 140 3.50 2.32 -8.73
C GLY A 140 2.27 2.85 -9.45
N ASP A 141 2.01 2.28 -10.62
CA ASP A 141 0.79 2.47 -11.37
C ASP A 141 -0.31 1.54 -10.83
N CYS A 142 -1.49 2.10 -10.55
CA CYS A 142 -2.59 1.36 -9.95
C CYS A 142 -3.09 0.23 -10.86
N MET A 143 -3.25 0.50 -12.18
CA MET A 143 -3.77 -0.49 -13.11
C MET A 143 -2.76 -1.61 -13.37
N ALA A 144 -1.50 -1.26 -13.59
CA ALA A 144 -0.44 -2.25 -13.78
C ALA A 144 -0.30 -3.17 -12.57
N SER A 145 -0.31 -2.59 -11.37
CA SER A 145 -0.21 -3.38 -10.13
C SER A 145 -1.45 -4.23 -9.86
N ALA A 146 -2.66 -3.74 -10.16
CA ALA A 146 -3.88 -4.55 -10.04
C ALA A 146 -3.84 -5.77 -10.97
N ARG A 147 -3.44 -5.60 -12.24
CA ARG A 147 -3.26 -6.69 -13.20
C ARG A 147 -2.22 -7.71 -12.75
N LYS A 148 -1.06 -7.22 -12.30
CA LYS A 148 0.02 -8.09 -11.82
C LYS A 148 -0.39 -8.89 -10.59
N THR A 149 -1.13 -8.28 -9.70
CA THR A 149 -1.69 -8.94 -8.52
C THR A 149 -2.69 -10.04 -8.91
N GLU A 150 -3.53 -9.78 -9.90
CA GLU A 150 -4.47 -10.76 -10.46
C GLU A 150 -3.72 -11.97 -11.09
N GLU A 151 -2.68 -11.72 -11.88
CA GLU A 151 -1.84 -12.79 -12.46
C GLU A 151 -1.23 -13.67 -11.35
N ILE A 152 -0.66 -13.06 -10.30
CA ILE A 152 -0.07 -13.80 -9.17
C ILE A 152 -1.12 -14.63 -8.45
N ARG A 153 -2.32 -14.08 -8.26
CA ARG A 153 -3.43 -14.78 -7.63
C ARG A 153 -3.82 -16.03 -8.42
N HIS A 154 -3.96 -15.91 -9.74
CA HIS A 154 -4.26 -17.04 -10.63
C HIS A 154 -3.16 -18.12 -10.59
N GLN A 155 -1.89 -17.71 -10.70
CA GLN A 155 -0.77 -18.64 -10.67
C GLN A 155 -0.69 -19.45 -9.36
N LYS A 156 -1.14 -18.88 -8.26
CA LYS A 156 -1.13 -19.50 -6.93
C LYS A 156 -2.45 -20.16 -6.54
N ASN A 157 -3.46 -20.14 -7.41
CA ASN A 157 -4.81 -20.63 -7.12
C ASN A 157 -5.42 -20.04 -5.83
N TYR A 158 -5.13 -18.78 -5.52
CA TYR A 158 -5.75 -18.11 -4.39
C TYR A 158 -7.24 -17.83 -4.68
N PRO A 159 -8.13 -18.03 -3.70
CA PRO A 159 -9.56 -17.81 -3.90
C PRO A 159 -9.88 -16.33 -4.16
N LEU A 160 -10.97 -16.09 -4.90
CA LEU A 160 -11.60 -14.77 -4.91
C LEU A 160 -12.28 -14.53 -3.57
N LEU A 161 -12.02 -13.38 -2.98
CA LEU A 161 -12.90 -12.87 -1.93
C LEU A 161 -14.15 -12.33 -2.63
N ASP A 162 -15.31 -12.70 -2.13
CA ASP A 162 -16.57 -12.24 -2.70
C ASP A 162 -16.64 -10.71 -2.59
N SER A 163 -16.61 -10.02 -3.73
CA SER A 163 -16.55 -8.55 -3.80
C SER A 163 -17.94 -7.89 -3.73
N SER A 164 -18.94 -8.68 -3.35
CA SER A 164 -20.35 -8.25 -3.31
C SER A 164 -20.74 -7.54 -2.03
N GLN A 165 -19.97 -6.53 -1.60
CA GLN A 165 -20.44 -5.54 -0.63
C GLN A 165 -19.84 -4.16 -0.90
#